data_9649eba22353431c6f957844657a79d0
#
_entry.id   9649eba22353431c6f957844657a79d0
#
_cell.length_a   1.000
_cell.length_b   1.000
_cell.length_c   1.000
_cell.angle_alpha   90.00
_cell.angle_beta   90.00
_cell.angle_gamma   90.00
#
_symmetry.space_group_name_H-M   'P 1'
#
loop_
_entity.id
_entity.type
_entity.pdbx_description
1 polymer ?
#
loop_
_entity_poly.entity_id
_entity_poly.type
_entity_poly.pdbx_seq_one_letter_code
_entity_poly.pdbx_strand_id
1 'polypeptide(L)'
;MAVIYKIYKNNNKKNAGFGKYYARAIHNGTANLDDISAIIERNCSMKKSDVKAVLTELVEVMTMQIQDSKRVKLDGFGTFKIGISTKGAETAKGFNPLKHVKNMRVI
;
A
#
# COMPACT_ATOMS: atom_id res chain seq x y z
N MET A 1 4.43 -13.12 -15.44
CA MET A 1 3.73 -12.75 -14.19
C MET A 1 2.33 -13.33 -14.20
N ALA A 2 1.95 -14.03 -13.15
CA ALA A 2 0.62 -14.59 -13.05
C ALA A 2 -0.07 -14.09 -11.78
N VAL A 3 -1.23 -13.47 -11.95
CA VAL A 3 -2.08 -13.05 -10.84
C VAL A 3 -3.15 -14.12 -10.65
N ILE A 4 -3.24 -14.65 -9.43
CA ILE A 4 -4.26 -15.63 -9.09
C ILE A 4 -5.53 -14.88 -8.76
N TYR A 5 -6.66 -15.31 -9.31
CA TYR A 5 -7.94 -14.66 -9.07
C TYR A 5 -9.05 -15.68 -8.86
N LYS A 6 -10.11 -15.23 -8.22
CA LYS A 6 -11.34 -16.00 -8.02
C LYS A 6 -12.52 -15.20 -8.57
N ILE A 7 -13.44 -15.88 -9.24
CA ILE A 7 -14.64 -15.26 -9.78
C ILE A 7 -15.72 -15.31 -8.70
N TYR A 8 -16.42 -14.20 -8.52
CA TYR A 8 -17.53 -14.09 -7.60
C TYR A 8 -18.70 -13.35 -8.26
N LYS A 9 -19.91 -13.61 -7.73
CA LYS A 9 -21.12 -12.94 -8.19
C LYS A 9 -21.44 -11.74 -7.31
N ASN A 10 -21.74 -10.61 -7.92
CA ASN A 10 -22.18 -9.43 -7.19
C ASN A 10 -23.63 -9.59 -6.73
N ASN A 11 -23.83 -9.74 -5.42
CA ASN A 11 -25.13 -9.90 -4.79
C ASN A 11 -25.69 -8.60 -4.20
N ASN A 12 -25.06 -7.47 -4.45
CA ASN A 12 -25.55 -6.18 -3.96
C ASN A 12 -26.67 -5.66 -4.88
N LYS A 13 -27.92 -5.80 -4.44
CA LYS A 13 -29.10 -5.42 -5.21
C LYS A 13 -29.18 -3.93 -5.54
N LYS A 14 -28.48 -3.08 -4.78
CA LYS A 14 -28.45 -1.63 -5.00
C LYS A 14 -27.37 -1.20 -5.99
N ASN A 15 -26.51 -2.11 -6.42
CA ASN A 15 -25.41 -1.82 -7.33
C ASN A 15 -25.82 -2.10 -8.76
N ALA A 16 -25.39 -1.24 -9.70
CA ALA A 16 -25.66 -1.41 -11.13
C ALA A 16 -25.09 -2.72 -11.70
N GLY A 17 -24.05 -3.28 -11.04
CA GLY A 17 -23.46 -4.56 -11.41
C GLY A 17 -24.13 -5.79 -10.80
N PHE A 18 -25.32 -5.64 -10.18
CA PHE A 18 -26.04 -6.77 -9.57
C PHE A 18 -26.24 -7.92 -10.56
N GLY A 19 -25.93 -9.12 -10.10
CA GLY A 19 -26.05 -10.33 -10.90
C GLY A 19 -24.88 -10.60 -11.84
N LYS A 20 -23.96 -9.66 -12.02
CA LYS A 20 -22.77 -9.84 -12.85
C LYS A 20 -21.65 -10.52 -12.07
N TYR A 21 -20.73 -11.12 -12.82
CA TYR A 21 -19.57 -11.82 -12.26
C TYR A 21 -18.32 -10.95 -12.40
N TYR A 22 -17.50 -10.95 -11.38
CA TYR A 22 -16.26 -10.17 -11.32
C TYR A 22 -15.13 -11.05 -10.83
N ALA A 23 -13.90 -10.66 -11.16
CA ALA A 23 -12.70 -11.32 -10.65
C ALA A 23 -12.16 -10.56 -9.42
N ARG A 24 -11.67 -11.32 -8.47
CA ARG A 24 -11.00 -10.78 -7.28
C ARG A 24 -9.64 -11.46 -7.14
N ALA A 25 -8.60 -10.66 -6.93
CA ALA A 25 -7.26 -11.19 -6.72
C ALA A 25 -7.20 -12.01 -5.42
N ILE A 26 -6.50 -13.13 -5.49
CA ILE A 26 -6.25 -13.98 -4.33
C ILE A 26 -4.77 -13.85 -3.98
N HIS A 27 -4.47 -13.67 -2.72
CA HIS A 27 -3.10 -13.56 -2.23
C HIS A 27 -2.59 -14.91 -1.76
N ASN A 28 -1.42 -15.28 -2.25
CA ASN A 28 -0.76 -16.55 -1.95
C ASN A 28 0.44 -16.34 -1.05
N GLY A 29 0.19 -15.81 0.14
CA GLY A 29 1.22 -15.55 1.14
C GLY A 29 1.78 -14.14 1.07
N THR A 30 2.77 -13.89 1.91
CA THR A 30 3.42 -12.59 2.04
C THR A 30 4.92 -12.78 1.96
N ALA A 31 5.57 -12.02 1.07
CA ALA A 31 7.03 -11.94 1.05
C ALA A 31 7.45 -10.76 1.95
N ASN A 32 8.19 -11.07 2.99
CA ASN A 32 8.70 -10.04 3.90
C ASN A 32 10.07 -9.53 3.44
N LEU A 33 10.67 -8.63 4.22
CA LEU A 33 11.95 -8.02 3.88
C LEU A 33 13.07 -9.06 3.78
N ASP A 34 13.07 -10.07 4.64
CA ASP A 34 14.04 -11.16 4.59
C ASP A 34 13.93 -11.97 3.30
N ASP A 35 12.71 -12.30 2.89
CA ASP A 35 12.46 -13.04 1.66
C ASP A 35 12.93 -12.27 0.44
N ILE A 36 12.62 -10.96 0.40
CA ILE A 36 13.03 -10.07 -0.68
C ILE A 36 14.56 -9.94 -0.73
N SER A 37 15.18 -9.79 0.43
CA SER A 37 16.65 -9.68 0.54
C SER A 37 17.35 -10.94 0.04
N ALA A 38 16.80 -12.10 0.33
CA ALA A 38 17.36 -13.38 -0.14
C ALA A 38 17.31 -13.50 -1.66
N ILE A 39 16.22 -13.03 -2.28
CA ILE A 39 16.07 -13.04 -3.74
C ILE A 39 17.07 -12.08 -4.39
N ILE A 40 17.22 -10.88 -3.83
CA ILE A 40 18.15 -9.88 -4.35
C ILE A 40 19.58 -10.38 -4.23
N GLU A 41 19.94 -11.00 -3.11
CA GLU A 41 21.26 -11.60 -2.91
C GLU A 41 21.61 -12.59 -4.02
N ARG A 42 20.64 -13.43 -4.42
CA ARG A 42 20.85 -14.39 -5.51
C ARG A 42 21.06 -13.71 -6.86
N ASN A 43 20.46 -12.55 -7.07
CA ASN A 43 20.48 -11.83 -8.35
C ASN A 43 21.60 -10.80 -8.43
N CYS A 44 22.24 -10.49 -7.32
CA CYS A 44 23.30 -9.47 -7.23
C CYS A 44 24.52 -10.04 -6.50
N SER A 45 25.64 -9.32 -6.58
CA SER A 45 26.90 -9.72 -5.91
C SER A 45 27.01 -9.24 -4.48
N MET A 46 25.93 -8.75 -3.89
CA MET A 46 25.92 -8.20 -2.53
C MET A 46 25.54 -9.26 -1.52
N LYS A 47 26.05 -9.12 -0.29
CA LYS A 47 25.65 -9.98 0.83
C LYS A 47 24.23 -9.64 1.27
N LYS A 48 23.51 -10.64 1.77
CA LYS A 48 22.14 -10.47 2.27
C LYS A 48 22.04 -9.37 3.34
N SER A 49 23.02 -9.32 4.26
CA SER A 49 23.04 -8.29 5.31
C SER A 49 23.13 -6.88 4.75
N ASP A 50 23.91 -6.68 3.69
CA ASP A 50 24.05 -5.38 3.05
C ASP A 50 22.76 -5.00 2.31
N VAL A 51 22.17 -5.95 1.61
CA VAL A 51 20.89 -5.76 0.91
C VAL A 51 19.81 -5.38 1.92
N LYS A 52 19.71 -6.12 3.03
CA LYS A 52 18.71 -5.86 4.06
C LYS A 52 18.90 -4.47 4.68
N ALA A 53 20.14 -4.04 4.91
CA ALA A 53 20.43 -2.71 5.42
C ALA A 53 19.95 -1.62 4.45
N VAL A 54 20.20 -1.77 3.15
CA VAL A 54 19.77 -0.83 2.13
C VAL A 54 18.23 -0.77 2.07
N LEU A 55 17.57 -1.92 2.10
CA LEU A 55 16.10 -1.97 2.05
C LEU A 55 15.47 -1.36 3.32
N THR A 56 16.07 -1.59 4.48
CA THR A 56 15.63 -0.97 5.74
C THR A 56 15.75 0.55 5.64
N GLU A 57 16.85 1.04 5.13
CA GLU A 57 17.06 2.47 4.91
C GLU A 57 16.05 3.04 3.91
N LEU A 58 15.75 2.30 2.86
CA LEU A 58 14.71 2.70 1.90
C LEU A 58 13.37 2.93 2.58
N VAL A 59 12.96 2.00 3.45
CA VAL A 59 11.70 2.12 4.19
C VAL A 59 11.70 3.36 5.08
N GLU A 60 12.80 3.63 5.77
CA GLU A 60 12.93 4.80 6.63
C GLU A 60 12.84 6.10 5.82
N VAL A 61 13.54 6.18 4.70
CA VAL A 61 13.53 7.36 3.83
C VAL A 61 12.14 7.56 3.23
N MET A 62 11.48 6.50 2.78
CA MET A 62 10.12 6.59 2.27
C MET A 62 9.16 7.12 3.34
N THR A 63 9.29 6.61 4.57
CA THR A 63 8.47 7.05 5.69
C THR A 63 8.65 8.54 5.96
N MET A 64 9.89 9.02 5.98
CA MET A 64 10.18 10.44 6.17
C MET A 64 9.57 11.31 5.08
N GLN A 65 9.72 10.91 3.82
CA GLN A 65 9.19 11.67 2.69
C GLN A 65 7.65 11.72 2.71
N ILE A 66 7.02 10.62 3.05
CA ILE A 66 5.56 10.54 3.15
C ILE A 66 5.06 11.42 4.32
N GLN A 67 5.77 11.42 5.44
CA GLN A 67 5.43 12.27 6.58
C GLN A 67 5.57 13.76 6.26
N ASP A 68 6.42 14.10 5.30
CA ASP A 68 6.54 15.46 4.76
C ASP A 68 5.47 15.78 3.71
N SER A 69 4.44 14.97 3.61
CA SER A 69 3.34 15.11 2.64
C SER A 69 3.76 14.99 1.18
N LYS A 70 4.89 14.36 0.93
CA LYS A 70 5.34 14.06 -0.44
C LYS A 70 4.85 12.70 -0.87
N ARG A 71 4.62 12.55 -2.16
CA ARG A 71 4.42 11.23 -2.76
C ARG A 71 5.80 10.64 -3.06
N VAL A 72 5.96 9.35 -2.81
CA VAL A 72 7.19 8.63 -3.11
C VAL A 72 6.94 7.74 -4.31
N LYS A 73 7.67 7.98 -5.38
CA LYS A 73 7.57 7.17 -6.60
C LYS A 73 8.77 6.23 -6.66
N LEU A 74 8.48 4.93 -6.72
CA LEU A 74 9.47 3.92 -7.04
C LEU A 74 9.35 3.64 -8.54
N ASP A 75 10.33 4.12 -9.30
CA ASP A 75 10.32 4.02 -10.76
C ASP A 75 10.20 2.55 -11.19
N GLY A 76 9.28 2.32 -12.13
CA GLY A 76 9.00 0.98 -12.62
C GLY A 76 8.05 0.16 -11.75
N PHE A 77 7.64 0.67 -10.60
CA PHE A 77 6.73 -0.05 -9.71
C PHE A 77 5.45 0.72 -9.39
N GLY A 78 5.56 1.89 -8.79
CA GLY A 78 4.37 2.64 -8.41
C GLY A 78 4.68 3.84 -7.55
N THR A 79 3.62 4.53 -7.16
CA THR A 79 3.70 5.73 -6.31
C THR A 79 2.96 5.49 -5.01
N PHE A 80 3.59 5.86 -3.91
CA PHE A 80 3.05 5.73 -2.57
C PHE A 80 2.70 7.11 -2.02
N LYS A 81 1.57 7.21 -1.36
CA LYS A 81 1.12 8.46 -0.74
C LYS A 81 0.41 8.16 0.57
N ILE A 82 0.30 9.16 1.42
CA ILE A 82 -0.48 9.03 2.64
C ILE A 82 -1.95 9.34 2.36
N GLY A 83 -2.82 8.51 2.90
CA GLY A 83 -4.25 8.75 2.89
C GLY A 83 -4.75 8.96 4.31
N ILE A 84 -5.70 9.86 4.49
CA ILE A 84 -6.34 10.09 5.79
C ILE A 84 -7.83 9.81 5.70
N SER A 85 -8.38 9.29 6.80
CA SER A 85 -9.82 9.16 7.01
C SER A 85 -10.25 10.20 8.02
N THR A 86 -11.30 10.94 7.70
CA THR A 86 -11.78 12.02 8.58
C THR A 86 -13.27 11.89 8.84
N LYS A 87 -13.71 12.44 9.96
CA LYS A 87 -15.14 12.70 10.21
C LYS A 87 -15.51 14.02 9.56
N GLY A 88 -16.77 14.15 9.10
CA GLY A 88 -17.27 15.42 8.62
C GLY A 88 -17.30 16.46 9.74
N ALA A 89 -16.91 17.68 9.42
CA ALA A 89 -17.09 18.84 10.29
C ALA A 89 -18.19 19.72 9.69
N GLU A 90 -18.96 20.40 10.53
CA GLU A 90 -20.05 21.28 10.05
C GLU A 90 -19.54 22.46 9.25
N THR A 91 -18.37 22.99 9.60
CA THR A 91 -17.73 24.11 8.91
C THR A 91 -16.24 23.84 8.73
N ALA A 92 -15.63 24.49 7.72
CA ALA A 92 -14.20 24.38 7.49
C ALA A 92 -13.38 24.90 8.68
N LYS A 93 -13.86 25.96 9.32
CA LYS A 93 -13.21 26.53 10.52
C LYS A 93 -13.35 25.63 11.75
N GLY A 94 -14.41 24.82 11.80
CA GLY A 94 -14.66 23.90 12.90
C GLY A 94 -13.88 22.60 12.78
N PHE A 95 -13.17 22.38 11.68
CA PHE A 95 -12.38 21.17 11.51
C PHE A 95 -11.18 21.15 12.46
N ASN A 96 -11.12 20.13 13.30
CA ASN A 96 -10.03 19.93 14.24
C ASN A 96 -9.35 18.59 13.94
N PRO A 97 -8.07 18.59 13.53
CA PRO A 97 -7.37 17.33 13.21
C PRO A 97 -7.39 16.30 14.33
N LEU A 98 -7.32 16.74 15.58
CA LEU A 98 -7.34 15.81 16.71
C LEU A 98 -8.68 15.10 16.88
N LYS A 99 -9.78 15.75 16.50
CA LYS A 99 -11.14 15.19 16.61
C LYS A 99 -11.60 14.51 15.32
N HIS A 100 -11.23 15.07 14.16
CA HIS A 100 -11.82 14.70 12.88
C HIS A 100 -10.98 13.74 12.05
N VAL A 101 -9.66 13.71 12.24
CA VAL A 101 -8.82 12.73 11.55
C VAL A 101 -8.90 11.40 12.30
N LYS A 102 -9.46 10.38 11.65
CA LYS A 102 -9.64 9.07 12.26
C LYS A 102 -8.42 8.17 12.06
N ASN A 103 -7.83 8.21 10.89
CA ASN A 103 -6.80 7.26 10.50
C ASN A 103 -5.93 7.83 9.39
N MET A 104 -4.67 7.41 9.37
CA MET A 104 -3.73 7.71 8.29
C MET A 104 -3.13 6.39 7.82
N ARG A 105 -3.00 6.22 6.50
CA ARG A 105 -2.46 5.00 5.91
C ARG A 105 -1.67 5.31 4.66
N VAL A 106 -0.71 4.45 4.34
CA VAL A 106 0.06 4.51 3.09
C VAL A 106 -0.69 3.72 2.03
N ILE A 107 -0.83 4.35 0.87
CA ILE A 107 -1.52 3.75 -0.27
C ILE A 107 -0.54 3.52 -1.40
#